data_0f0bf378ea4c8262a89b03b1da8fafe2
#
_entry.id   0f0bf378ea4c8262a89b03b1da8fafe2
#
_cell.length_a   1.000
_cell.length_b   1.000
_cell.length_c   1.000
_cell.angle_alpha   90.00
_cell.angle_beta   90.00
_cell.angle_gamma   90.00
#
_symmetry.space_group_name_H-M   'P 1'
#
loop_
_entity.id
_entity.type
_entity.pdbx_description
1 polymer ?
#
loop_
_entity_poly.entity_id
_entity_poly.type
_entity_poly.pdbx_seq_one_letter_code
_entity_poly.pdbx_strand_id
1 'polypeptide(L)'
;NDFGTIGREHTLKLLDQAGIKYAGVTDHPTTTMEVNGIMIGVTGFSPNRGTLSIHDYDLLKSTVESLDAVCDIVIVSFHGGAEGPDHQHVTPGNERYIGENRGDVIQFARAAIDAGADVVLGHGPHVARAVDLYKDRFIAYSLGNFSTYGRFNLKGPNGYAPILDLRINADGSFESAQIHSAIQRDRGVPRFDAEERAYQKIKELTLADRPDAGLVFPGNGLIEKK
;
A
#
# COMPACT_ATOMS: atom_id res chain seq x y z
N ASN A 1 4.16 16.27 -2.34
CA ASN A 1 3.84 16.99 -3.57
C ASN A 1 3.38 18.43 -3.38
N ASP A 2 2.56 18.68 -2.38
CA ASP A 2 1.79 19.94 -2.28
C ASP A 2 2.65 21.19 -2.11
N PHE A 3 3.82 21.06 -1.52
CA PHE A 3 4.75 22.15 -1.29
C PHE A 3 6.10 21.96 -2.01
N GLY A 4 6.16 21.04 -2.98
CA GLY A 4 7.34 20.77 -3.77
C GLY A 4 8.56 20.33 -2.96
N THR A 5 9.76 20.62 -3.46
CA THR A 5 11.02 20.20 -2.84
C THR A 5 11.18 20.78 -1.42
N ILE A 6 10.86 22.06 -1.21
CA ILE A 6 10.99 22.70 0.10
C ILE A 6 10.10 22.04 1.15
N GLY A 7 8.84 21.72 0.79
CA GLY A 7 7.93 21.02 1.71
C GLY A 7 8.41 19.61 2.04
N ARG A 8 8.95 18.89 1.05
CA ARG A 8 9.54 17.57 1.26
C ARG A 8 10.73 17.65 2.24
N GLU A 9 11.70 18.50 1.97
CA GLU A 9 12.88 18.67 2.83
C GLU A 9 12.50 19.04 4.27
N HIS A 10 11.50 19.92 4.43
CA HIS A 10 10.98 20.28 5.75
C HIS A 10 10.35 19.04 6.45
N THR A 11 9.56 18.26 5.71
CA THR A 11 8.95 17.03 6.26
C THR A 11 10.02 16.04 6.72
N LEU A 12 11.04 15.78 5.90
CA LEU A 12 12.14 14.88 6.25
C LEU A 12 12.85 15.34 7.52
N LYS A 13 13.16 16.64 7.61
CA LYS A 13 13.77 17.23 8.82
C LYS A 13 12.90 17.04 10.08
N LEU A 14 11.58 17.18 9.96
CA LEU A 14 10.67 16.95 11.09
C LEU A 14 10.61 15.47 11.49
N LEU A 15 10.64 14.56 10.53
CA LEU A 15 10.69 13.13 10.80
C LEU A 15 11.99 12.75 11.50
N ASP A 16 13.13 13.26 11.05
CA ASP A 16 14.43 13.07 11.72
C ASP A 16 14.42 13.57 13.16
N GLN A 17 13.87 14.78 13.39
CA GLN A 17 13.76 15.34 14.75
C GLN A 17 12.84 14.52 15.65
N ALA A 18 11.83 13.87 15.09
CA ALA A 18 10.89 13.02 15.80
C ALA A 18 11.39 11.57 15.94
N GLY A 19 12.54 11.21 15.35
CA GLY A 19 13.06 9.84 15.34
C GLY A 19 12.19 8.87 14.52
N ILE A 20 11.39 9.39 13.57
CA ILE A 20 10.51 8.58 12.72
C ILE A 20 11.28 8.18 11.47
N LYS A 21 11.35 6.88 11.22
CA LYS A 21 11.96 6.30 10.02
C LYS A 21 11.12 6.59 8.78
N TYR A 22 11.77 6.82 7.64
CA TYR A 22 11.13 7.03 6.35
C TYR A 22 11.98 6.46 5.21
N ALA A 23 11.37 6.25 4.05
CA ALA A 23 12.03 5.75 2.84
C ALA A 23 11.28 6.22 1.57
N GLY A 24 11.85 5.95 0.38
CA GLY A 24 11.19 6.15 -0.91
C GLY A 24 11.47 7.49 -1.57
N VAL A 25 12.32 8.34 -0.99
CA VAL A 25 12.87 9.53 -1.65
C VAL A 25 14.27 9.23 -2.20
N THR A 26 14.67 9.91 -3.27
CA THR A 26 15.95 9.64 -3.96
C THR A 26 17.17 9.65 -3.04
N ASP A 27 17.21 10.55 -2.05
CA ASP A 27 18.32 10.67 -1.09
C ASP A 27 18.20 9.70 0.10
N HIS A 28 17.02 9.08 0.30
CA HIS A 28 16.73 8.07 1.33
C HIS A 28 15.87 6.97 0.71
N PRO A 29 16.44 6.14 -0.18
CA PRO A 29 15.68 5.13 -0.93
C PRO A 29 15.09 4.04 -0.03
N THR A 30 15.81 3.68 1.04
CA THR A 30 15.46 2.60 1.94
C THR A 30 15.63 3.00 3.40
N THR A 31 14.99 2.28 4.29
CA THR A 31 15.28 2.35 5.74
C THR A 31 15.16 0.95 6.34
N THR A 32 15.89 0.71 7.42
CA THR A 32 15.81 -0.54 8.17
C THR A 32 15.51 -0.28 9.63
N MET A 33 14.85 -1.23 10.28
CA MET A 33 14.60 -1.19 11.72
C MET A 33 14.57 -2.61 12.27
N GLU A 34 15.06 -2.77 13.50
CA GLU A 34 14.93 -4.02 14.22
C GLU A 34 13.72 -3.95 15.17
N VAL A 35 12.86 -4.94 15.11
CA VAL A 35 11.69 -5.08 15.99
C VAL A 35 11.67 -6.49 16.53
N ASN A 36 11.86 -6.65 17.85
CA ASN A 36 11.87 -7.95 18.53
C ASN A 36 12.87 -8.96 17.94
N GLY A 37 14.02 -8.48 17.47
CA GLY A 37 15.07 -9.32 16.87
C GLY A 37 14.85 -9.63 15.39
N ILE A 38 13.82 -9.09 14.76
CA ILE A 38 13.53 -9.21 13.32
C ILE A 38 13.99 -7.92 12.62
N MET A 39 14.84 -8.04 11.63
CA MET A 39 15.28 -6.92 10.80
C MET A 39 14.27 -6.66 9.69
N ILE A 40 13.65 -5.50 9.70
CA ILE A 40 12.64 -5.09 8.72
C ILE A 40 13.23 -4.03 7.80
N GLY A 41 13.21 -4.29 6.48
CA GLY A 41 13.55 -3.35 5.43
C GLY A 41 12.31 -2.70 4.84
N VAL A 42 12.36 -1.39 4.59
CA VAL A 42 11.24 -0.65 3.98
C VAL A 42 11.75 0.21 2.85
N THR A 43 11.03 0.20 1.73
CA THR A 43 11.23 1.11 0.59
C THR A 43 9.89 1.58 0.04
N GLY A 44 9.90 2.64 -0.78
CA GLY A 44 8.68 3.19 -1.37
C GLY A 44 8.91 3.76 -2.77
N PHE A 45 7.89 3.63 -3.65
CA PHE A 45 7.95 4.06 -5.04
C PHE A 45 6.74 4.90 -5.41
N SER A 46 6.91 5.85 -6.31
CA SER A 46 5.79 6.66 -6.84
C SER A 46 6.09 7.22 -8.23
N PRO A 47 5.09 7.74 -8.96
CA PRO A 47 5.31 8.47 -10.20
C PRO A 47 5.87 9.89 -9.97
N ASN A 48 5.99 10.33 -8.73
CA ASN A 48 6.30 11.71 -8.37
C ASN A 48 7.81 12.02 -8.48
N ARG A 49 8.14 13.27 -8.80
CA ARG A 49 9.56 13.70 -8.84
C ARG A 49 10.20 13.68 -7.46
N GLY A 50 11.45 13.19 -7.41
CA GLY A 50 12.25 13.11 -6.18
C GLY A 50 11.90 11.94 -5.26
N THR A 51 11.16 10.97 -5.80
CA THR A 51 10.94 9.64 -5.22
C THR A 51 11.56 8.59 -6.11
N LEU A 52 11.67 7.35 -5.64
CA LEU A 52 11.98 6.22 -6.50
C LEU A 52 10.82 6.03 -7.48
N SER A 53 11.16 5.87 -8.77
CA SER A 53 10.15 5.81 -9.81
C SER A 53 9.44 4.46 -9.87
N ILE A 54 8.10 4.46 -9.81
CA ILE A 54 7.29 3.25 -10.01
C ILE A 54 7.43 2.64 -11.42
N HIS A 55 8.02 3.39 -12.37
CA HIS A 55 8.24 2.96 -13.75
C HIS A 55 9.64 2.35 -13.96
N ASP A 56 10.53 2.42 -12.98
CA ASP A 56 11.91 1.93 -13.06
C ASP A 56 12.02 0.56 -12.39
N TYR A 57 11.82 -0.49 -13.17
CA TYR A 57 11.84 -1.87 -12.68
C TYR A 57 13.24 -2.38 -12.36
N ASP A 58 14.28 -1.83 -12.99
CA ASP A 58 15.67 -2.17 -12.66
C ASP A 58 16.06 -1.59 -11.31
N LEU A 59 15.64 -0.35 -11.03
CA LEU A 59 15.78 0.29 -9.73
C LEU A 59 14.97 -0.43 -8.65
N LEU A 60 13.72 -0.83 -8.96
CA LEU A 60 12.89 -1.63 -8.05
C LEU A 60 13.62 -2.91 -7.65
N LYS A 61 14.07 -3.67 -8.64
CA LYS A 61 14.74 -4.94 -8.43
C LYS A 61 16.01 -4.76 -7.57
N SER A 62 16.90 -3.87 -7.97
CA SER A 62 18.17 -3.67 -7.25
C SER A 62 17.94 -3.16 -5.81
N THR A 63 16.95 -2.31 -5.59
CA THR A 63 16.62 -1.78 -4.26
C THR A 63 16.06 -2.88 -3.35
N VAL A 64 15.13 -3.70 -3.86
CA VAL A 64 14.52 -4.79 -3.07
C VAL A 64 15.54 -5.89 -2.79
N GLU A 65 16.31 -6.36 -3.79
CA GLU A 65 17.35 -7.36 -3.61
C GLU A 65 18.43 -6.91 -2.58
N SER A 66 18.74 -5.61 -2.52
CA SER A 66 19.69 -5.10 -1.53
C SER A 66 19.14 -5.10 -0.09
N LEU A 67 17.82 -4.93 0.07
CA LEU A 67 17.15 -5.08 1.37
C LEU A 67 17.02 -6.55 1.77
N ASP A 68 16.59 -7.41 0.86
CA ASP A 68 16.40 -8.86 1.07
C ASP A 68 17.71 -9.54 1.53
N ALA A 69 18.85 -9.06 1.02
CA ALA A 69 20.18 -9.57 1.43
C ALA A 69 20.56 -9.31 2.91
N VAL A 70 19.89 -8.38 3.59
CA VAL A 70 20.27 -7.91 4.95
C VAL A 70 19.09 -7.81 5.92
N CYS A 71 17.87 -8.05 5.47
CA CYS A 71 16.65 -7.99 6.28
C CYS A 71 15.95 -9.35 6.30
N ASP A 72 15.24 -9.64 7.38
CA ASP A 72 14.41 -10.83 7.51
C ASP A 72 13.06 -10.64 6.80
N ILE A 73 12.56 -9.40 6.78
CA ILE A 73 11.29 -9.01 6.15
C ILE A 73 11.49 -7.74 5.33
N VAL A 74 11.02 -7.74 4.09
CA VAL A 74 11.04 -6.57 3.19
C VAL A 74 9.63 -6.09 2.85
N ILE A 75 9.35 -4.83 3.17
CA ILE A 75 8.08 -4.17 2.90
C ILE A 75 8.29 -3.12 1.79
N VAL A 76 7.53 -3.26 0.71
CA VAL A 76 7.50 -2.28 -0.39
C VAL A 76 6.20 -1.52 -0.35
N SER A 77 6.27 -0.20 -0.21
CA SER A 77 5.11 0.68 -0.39
C SER A 77 5.12 1.28 -1.80
N PHE A 78 3.97 1.49 -2.40
CA PHE A 78 3.88 2.27 -3.63
C PHE A 78 2.70 3.24 -3.62
N HIS A 79 2.88 4.35 -4.33
CA HIS A 79 1.84 5.27 -4.71
C HIS A 79 1.63 5.16 -6.21
N GLY A 80 0.48 4.65 -6.65
CA GLY A 80 0.21 4.41 -8.07
C GLY A 80 -1.26 4.08 -8.31
N GLY A 81 -1.64 3.92 -9.58
CA GLY A 81 -3.01 3.69 -10.01
C GLY A 81 -3.82 4.97 -10.19
N ALA A 82 -4.91 4.89 -10.94
CA ALA A 82 -5.85 5.97 -11.18
C ALA A 82 -6.73 6.23 -9.95
N GLU A 83 -7.24 7.46 -9.81
CA GLU A 83 -7.88 7.93 -8.58
C GLU A 83 -9.41 7.97 -8.70
N GLY A 84 -10.07 7.72 -7.58
CA GLY A 84 -11.50 7.97 -7.40
C GLY A 84 -12.39 6.75 -7.50
N PRO A 85 -13.71 6.94 -7.29
CA PRO A 85 -14.68 5.85 -7.15
C PRO A 85 -14.89 5.03 -8.43
N ASP A 86 -14.56 5.58 -9.60
CA ASP A 86 -14.65 4.89 -10.89
C ASP A 86 -13.42 4.00 -11.17
N HIS A 87 -12.40 4.08 -10.30
CA HIS A 87 -11.13 3.37 -10.44
C HIS A 87 -10.88 2.38 -9.29
N GLN A 88 -11.94 1.77 -8.73
CA GLN A 88 -11.82 0.79 -7.65
C GLN A 88 -11.24 -0.54 -8.10
N HIS A 89 -11.54 -0.95 -9.35
CA HIS A 89 -11.06 -2.21 -9.90
C HIS A 89 -9.58 -2.16 -10.25
N VAL A 90 -8.90 -3.28 -10.04
CA VAL A 90 -7.49 -3.46 -10.40
C VAL A 90 -7.41 -4.22 -11.72
N THR A 91 -6.98 -3.53 -12.77
CA THR A 91 -6.89 -4.07 -14.12
C THR A 91 -5.43 -4.14 -14.61
N PRO A 92 -5.07 -5.15 -15.45
CA PRO A 92 -3.75 -5.20 -16.04
C PRO A 92 -3.45 -3.98 -16.93
N GLY A 93 -2.18 -3.54 -16.92
CA GLY A 93 -1.68 -2.47 -17.75
C GLY A 93 -1.53 -1.14 -17.02
N ASN A 94 -0.89 -0.19 -17.71
CA ASN A 94 -0.66 1.14 -17.14
C ASN A 94 -1.96 1.91 -16.95
N GLU A 95 -2.21 2.32 -15.73
CA GLU A 95 -3.31 3.21 -15.41
C GLU A 95 -2.92 4.68 -15.67
N ARG A 96 -3.87 5.48 -16.14
CA ARG A 96 -3.68 6.91 -16.37
C ARG A 96 -4.70 7.73 -15.59
N TYR A 97 -4.24 8.84 -15.00
CA TYR A 97 -5.12 9.78 -14.32
C TYR A 97 -4.64 11.23 -14.57
N ILE A 98 -5.55 12.09 -15.05
CA ILE A 98 -5.28 13.50 -15.41
C ILE A 98 -4.02 13.64 -16.30
N GLY A 99 -3.88 12.74 -17.30
CA GLY A 99 -2.76 12.75 -18.23
C GLY A 99 -1.46 12.09 -17.73
N GLU A 100 -1.34 11.82 -16.44
CA GLU A 100 -0.18 11.14 -15.86
C GLU A 100 -0.26 9.62 -16.02
N ASN A 101 0.88 8.98 -16.29
CA ASN A 101 1.02 7.54 -16.15
C ASN A 101 1.22 7.19 -14.68
N ARG A 102 0.29 6.41 -14.11
CA ARG A 102 0.26 6.03 -12.69
C ARG A 102 0.77 4.62 -12.44
N GLY A 103 1.34 3.98 -13.47
CA GLY A 103 1.95 2.67 -13.42
C GLY A 103 0.98 1.50 -13.67
N ASP A 104 1.55 0.33 -13.95
CA ASP A 104 0.88 -0.97 -13.86
C ASP A 104 1.08 -1.52 -12.44
N VAL A 105 0.07 -1.32 -11.60
CA VAL A 105 0.16 -1.67 -10.17
C VAL A 105 0.28 -3.17 -9.93
N ILE A 106 -0.27 -4.00 -10.85
CA ILE A 106 -0.16 -5.46 -10.76
C ILE A 106 1.26 -5.90 -11.08
N GLN A 107 1.79 -5.44 -12.22
CA GLN A 107 3.13 -5.76 -12.66
C GLN A 107 4.16 -5.28 -11.64
N PHE A 108 3.99 -4.05 -11.13
CA PHE A 108 4.87 -3.48 -10.11
C PHE A 108 4.89 -4.32 -8.82
N ALA A 109 3.72 -4.63 -8.27
CA ALA A 109 3.62 -5.40 -7.02
C ALA A 109 4.24 -6.81 -7.16
N ARG A 110 3.98 -7.47 -8.29
CA ARG A 110 4.55 -8.81 -8.56
C ARG A 110 6.05 -8.76 -8.78
N ALA A 111 6.55 -7.74 -9.50
CA ALA A 111 7.99 -7.54 -9.68
C ALA A 111 8.72 -7.27 -8.35
N ALA A 112 8.08 -6.54 -7.43
CA ALA A 112 8.63 -6.33 -6.09
C ALA A 112 8.77 -7.66 -5.32
N ILE A 113 7.75 -8.52 -5.36
CA ILE A 113 7.80 -9.84 -4.73
C ILE A 113 8.83 -10.75 -5.42
N ASP A 114 8.90 -10.72 -6.74
CA ASP A 114 9.90 -11.48 -7.51
C ASP A 114 11.33 -11.09 -7.18
N ALA A 115 11.54 -9.84 -6.71
CA ALA A 115 12.83 -9.33 -6.25
C ALA A 115 13.13 -9.60 -4.76
N GLY A 116 12.18 -10.18 -3.99
CA GLY A 116 12.37 -10.54 -2.58
C GLY A 116 11.50 -9.76 -1.59
N ALA A 117 10.52 -8.96 -2.04
CA ALA A 117 9.58 -8.33 -1.11
C ALA A 117 8.60 -9.34 -0.50
N ASP A 118 8.35 -9.24 0.81
CA ASP A 118 7.39 -10.06 1.55
C ASP A 118 5.99 -9.45 1.59
N VAL A 119 5.92 -8.12 1.64
CA VAL A 119 4.66 -7.39 1.70
C VAL A 119 4.69 -6.21 0.74
N VAL A 120 3.62 -6.04 -0.04
CA VAL A 120 3.45 -4.87 -0.91
C VAL A 120 2.19 -4.10 -0.52
N LEU A 121 2.33 -2.81 -0.22
CA LEU A 121 1.26 -1.93 0.23
C LEU A 121 1.07 -0.76 -0.74
N GLY A 122 -0.06 -0.76 -1.44
CA GLY A 122 -0.43 0.25 -2.42
C GLY A 122 -1.24 1.40 -1.85
N HIS A 123 -0.99 2.57 -2.42
CA HIS A 123 -1.68 3.84 -2.14
C HIS A 123 -1.85 4.62 -3.44
N GLY A 124 -2.64 5.69 -3.43
CA GLY A 124 -2.80 6.62 -4.56
C GLY A 124 -4.22 6.72 -5.10
N PRO A 125 -4.98 5.63 -5.27
CA PRO A 125 -6.35 5.68 -5.80
C PRO A 125 -7.36 6.42 -4.93
N HIS A 126 -7.05 6.72 -3.67
CA HIS A 126 -7.98 7.35 -2.71
C HIS A 126 -9.26 6.55 -2.43
N VAL A 127 -9.31 5.31 -2.86
CA VAL A 127 -10.34 4.30 -2.58
C VAL A 127 -9.65 2.97 -2.25
N ALA A 128 -10.27 2.17 -1.40
CA ALA A 128 -9.80 0.82 -1.16
C ALA A 128 -9.97 -0.04 -2.43
N ARG A 129 -8.98 -0.88 -2.73
CA ARG A 129 -8.97 -1.82 -3.85
C ARG A 129 -8.83 -3.26 -3.37
N ALA A 130 -8.78 -4.20 -4.31
CA ALA A 130 -8.52 -5.61 -4.06
C ALA A 130 -7.22 -5.84 -3.29
N VAL A 131 -7.16 -6.96 -2.58
CA VAL A 131 -5.94 -7.57 -2.08
C VAL A 131 -5.62 -8.84 -2.87
N ASP A 132 -4.38 -9.31 -2.81
CA ASP A 132 -3.92 -10.47 -3.60
C ASP A 132 -2.91 -11.28 -2.79
N LEU A 133 -2.73 -12.55 -3.15
CA LEU A 133 -1.56 -13.35 -2.80
C LEU A 133 -0.81 -13.72 -4.07
N TYR A 134 0.47 -13.38 -4.10
CA TYR A 134 1.37 -13.80 -5.17
C TYR A 134 2.58 -14.48 -4.55
N LYS A 135 2.85 -15.73 -4.94
CA LYS A 135 3.93 -16.55 -4.35
C LYS A 135 3.89 -16.56 -2.81
N ASP A 136 2.69 -16.65 -2.26
CA ASP A 136 2.44 -16.65 -0.82
C ASP A 136 2.76 -15.33 -0.09
N ARG A 137 2.94 -14.22 -0.81
CA ARG A 137 3.19 -12.88 -0.29
C ARG A 137 1.97 -11.99 -0.46
N PHE A 138 1.69 -11.18 0.54
CA PHE A 138 0.49 -10.34 0.57
C PHE A 138 0.68 -9.03 -0.21
N ILE A 139 -0.33 -8.70 -1.01
CA ILE A 139 -0.43 -7.44 -1.74
C ILE A 139 -1.74 -6.74 -1.37
N ALA A 140 -1.68 -5.47 -0.96
CA ALA A 140 -2.82 -4.57 -0.98
C ALA A 140 -2.64 -3.55 -2.12
N TYR A 141 -3.54 -3.53 -3.11
CA TYR A 141 -3.39 -2.61 -4.25
C TYR A 141 -3.76 -1.16 -3.93
N SER A 142 -4.60 -0.93 -2.94
CA SER A 142 -4.81 0.39 -2.33
C SER A 142 -5.56 0.26 -1.01
N LEU A 143 -5.05 0.92 0.02
CA LEU A 143 -5.69 1.04 1.32
C LEU A 143 -6.63 2.26 1.42
N GLY A 144 -6.80 3.02 0.33
CA GLY A 144 -7.67 4.20 0.31
C GLY A 144 -7.18 5.36 1.18
N ASN A 145 -8.13 6.16 1.63
CA ASN A 145 -7.91 7.26 2.56
C ASN A 145 -8.16 6.82 4.00
N PHE A 146 -7.41 7.34 4.97
CA PHE A 146 -7.67 7.05 6.38
C PHE A 146 -8.12 8.27 7.17
N SER A 147 -7.37 9.37 7.09
CA SER A 147 -7.66 10.61 7.81
C SER A 147 -7.30 11.81 6.93
N THR A 148 -8.28 12.36 6.23
CA THR A 148 -8.11 13.46 5.29
C THR A 148 -8.85 14.69 5.80
N TYR A 149 -8.11 15.73 6.17
CA TYR A 149 -8.72 16.95 6.71
C TYR A 149 -9.17 17.90 5.62
N GLY A 150 -10.48 17.98 5.41
CA GLY A 150 -11.10 18.88 4.42
C GLY A 150 -10.67 18.54 2.96
N ARG A 151 -11.24 19.23 1.98
CA ARG A 151 -10.90 19.19 0.55
C ARG A 151 -11.02 17.86 -0.19
N PHE A 152 -11.22 16.73 0.49
CA PHE A 152 -11.43 15.44 -0.12
C PHE A 152 -12.91 15.11 -0.24
N ASN A 153 -13.29 14.46 -1.34
CA ASN A 153 -14.60 13.84 -1.45
C ASN A 153 -14.60 12.56 -0.59
N LEU A 154 -15.44 12.53 0.44
CA LEU A 154 -15.57 11.37 1.35
C LEU A 154 -16.89 10.62 1.15
N LYS A 155 -17.61 10.85 0.04
CA LYS A 155 -18.84 10.15 -0.26
C LYS A 155 -18.59 8.74 -0.78
N GLY A 156 -19.39 7.78 -0.30
CA GLY A 156 -19.30 6.39 -0.72
C GLY A 156 -17.90 5.80 -0.46
N PRO A 157 -17.33 5.06 -1.43
CA PRO A 157 -16.06 4.35 -1.26
C PRO A 157 -14.86 5.24 -0.92
N ASN A 158 -14.91 6.53 -1.27
CA ASN A 158 -13.86 7.49 -0.93
C ASN A 158 -13.74 7.75 0.59
N GLY A 159 -14.80 7.48 1.33
CA GLY A 159 -14.84 7.63 2.79
C GLY A 159 -14.50 6.36 3.55
N TYR A 160 -14.33 5.22 2.88
CA TYR A 160 -13.98 3.97 3.53
C TYR A 160 -12.51 3.99 3.92
N ALA A 161 -12.23 3.68 5.18
CA ALA A 161 -10.94 3.85 5.82
C ALA A 161 -10.50 2.54 6.50
N PRO A 162 -9.97 1.57 5.75
CA PRO A 162 -9.48 0.33 6.34
C PRO A 162 -8.21 0.55 7.17
N ILE A 163 -8.13 -0.16 8.30
CA ILE A 163 -6.88 -0.43 9.00
C ILE A 163 -6.58 -1.90 8.78
N LEU A 164 -5.41 -2.19 8.24
CA LEU A 164 -4.93 -3.55 7.98
C LEU A 164 -4.04 -3.99 9.14
N ASP A 165 -4.47 -5.04 9.85
CA ASP A 165 -3.63 -5.81 10.75
C ASP A 165 -3.20 -7.08 9.99
N LEU A 166 -1.93 -7.16 9.59
CA LEU A 166 -1.38 -8.22 8.77
C LEU A 166 -0.47 -9.12 9.60
N ARG A 167 -0.70 -10.42 9.53
CA ARG A 167 0.15 -11.46 10.12
C ARG A 167 0.88 -12.21 9.03
N ILE A 168 2.19 -12.27 9.17
CA ILE A 168 3.07 -13.03 8.30
C ILE A 168 3.98 -13.93 9.14
N ASN A 169 4.40 -15.04 8.58
CA ASN A 169 5.37 -15.94 9.18
C ASN A 169 6.78 -15.33 9.12
N ALA A 170 7.72 -15.94 9.83
CA ALA A 170 9.11 -15.47 9.87
C ALA A 170 9.82 -15.53 8.49
N ASP A 171 9.32 -16.36 7.56
CA ASP A 171 9.80 -16.44 6.18
C ASP A 171 9.08 -15.45 5.24
N GLY A 172 8.30 -14.51 5.78
CA GLY A 172 7.53 -13.51 5.04
C GLY A 172 6.23 -14.04 4.39
N SER A 173 5.92 -15.35 4.51
CA SER A 173 4.68 -15.90 3.95
C SER A 173 3.44 -15.41 4.70
N PHE A 174 2.35 -15.22 3.97
CA PHE A 174 1.07 -14.76 4.53
C PHE A 174 0.48 -15.79 5.49
N GLU A 175 0.07 -15.37 6.67
CA GLU A 175 -0.68 -16.16 7.64
C GLU A 175 -2.16 -15.76 7.62
N SER A 176 -2.46 -14.52 7.96
CA SER A 176 -3.82 -13.97 8.01
C SER A 176 -3.80 -12.44 7.98
N ALA A 177 -4.96 -11.85 7.75
CA ALA A 177 -5.12 -10.40 7.91
C ALA A 177 -6.48 -10.07 8.53
N GLN A 178 -6.53 -8.94 9.26
CA GLN A 178 -7.74 -8.39 9.84
C GLN A 178 -7.95 -6.97 9.30
N ILE A 179 -9.06 -6.72 8.64
CA ILE A 179 -9.50 -5.38 8.27
C ILE A 179 -10.37 -4.80 9.37
N HIS A 180 -9.87 -3.80 10.06
CA HIS A 180 -10.68 -2.99 10.95
C HIS A 180 -11.31 -1.86 10.13
N SER A 181 -12.60 -1.96 9.90
CA SER A 181 -13.32 -0.98 9.08
C SER A 181 -13.57 0.32 9.85
N ALA A 182 -13.15 1.42 9.27
CA ALA A 182 -13.56 2.75 9.67
C ALA A 182 -14.18 3.50 8.48
N ILE A 183 -14.93 4.54 8.78
CA ILE A 183 -15.48 5.48 7.81
C ILE A 183 -15.10 6.90 8.22
N GLN A 184 -14.64 7.68 7.27
CA GLN A 184 -14.36 9.08 7.52
C GLN A 184 -15.64 9.89 7.58
N ARG A 185 -15.81 10.66 8.64
CA ARG A 185 -16.94 11.54 8.87
C ARG A 185 -16.48 12.98 9.00
N ASP A 186 -17.42 13.90 8.88
CA ASP A 186 -17.20 15.35 9.02
C ASP A 186 -16.09 15.84 8.07
N ARG A 187 -14.97 16.29 8.63
CA ARG A 187 -13.82 16.76 7.87
C ARG A 187 -12.72 15.71 7.71
N GLY A 188 -13.08 14.43 7.66
CA GLY A 188 -12.12 13.35 7.46
C GLY A 188 -11.70 12.63 8.75
N VAL A 189 -12.46 12.81 9.83
CA VAL A 189 -12.21 12.08 11.09
C VAL A 189 -12.63 10.62 10.93
N PRO A 190 -11.73 9.64 11.10
CA PRO A 190 -12.09 8.23 11.05
C PRO A 190 -12.95 7.86 12.26
N ARG A 191 -14.00 7.08 12.02
CA ARG A 191 -14.91 6.53 13.02
C ARG A 191 -15.09 5.05 12.75
N PHE A 192 -15.23 4.28 13.81
CA PHE A 192 -15.55 2.85 13.70
C PHE A 192 -16.79 2.65 12.81
N ASP A 193 -16.74 1.70 11.90
CA ASP A 193 -17.81 1.36 10.97
C ASP A 193 -18.38 -0.03 11.27
N ALA A 194 -19.47 -0.09 12.01
CA ALA A 194 -20.14 -1.34 12.37
C ALA A 194 -20.75 -2.09 11.16
N GLU A 195 -20.90 -1.41 10.01
CA GLU A 195 -21.36 -2.04 8.76
C GLU A 195 -20.19 -2.65 7.96
N GLU A 196 -18.97 -2.55 8.46
CA GLU A 196 -17.75 -3.12 7.86
C GLU A 196 -17.55 -2.78 6.37
N ARG A 197 -17.95 -1.55 5.93
CA ARG A 197 -17.97 -1.17 4.51
C ARG A 197 -16.61 -1.29 3.82
N ALA A 198 -15.52 -0.97 4.52
CA ALA A 198 -14.19 -1.13 3.97
C ALA A 198 -13.86 -2.61 3.71
N TYR A 199 -14.12 -3.48 4.66
CA TYR A 199 -13.94 -4.93 4.52
C TYR A 199 -14.82 -5.50 3.40
N GLN A 200 -16.11 -5.17 3.39
CA GLN A 200 -17.03 -5.66 2.37
C GLN A 200 -16.60 -5.23 0.97
N LYS A 201 -16.12 -3.98 0.83
CA LYS A 201 -15.63 -3.47 -0.45
C LYS A 201 -14.34 -4.18 -0.90
N ILE A 202 -13.36 -4.36 -0.02
CA ILE A 202 -12.13 -5.10 -0.31
C ILE A 202 -12.46 -6.54 -0.71
N LYS A 203 -13.35 -7.22 0.01
CA LYS A 203 -13.84 -8.56 -0.33
C LYS A 203 -14.47 -8.62 -1.72
N GLU A 204 -15.43 -7.73 -2.01
CA GLU A 204 -16.11 -7.64 -3.30
C GLU A 204 -15.10 -7.50 -4.45
N LEU A 205 -14.19 -6.53 -4.33
CA LEU A 205 -13.19 -6.25 -5.34
C LEU A 205 -12.17 -7.39 -5.49
N THR A 206 -11.76 -8.01 -4.38
CA THR A 206 -10.83 -9.15 -4.43
C THR A 206 -11.44 -10.34 -5.17
N LEU A 207 -12.69 -10.69 -4.86
CA LEU A 207 -13.37 -11.79 -5.52
C LEU A 207 -13.64 -11.51 -7.02
N ALA A 208 -13.83 -10.25 -7.40
CA ALA A 208 -14.02 -9.84 -8.78
C ALA A 208 -12.71 -9.77 -9.59
N ASP A 209 -11.67 -9.13 -9.03
CA ASP A 209 -10.46 -8.79 -9.77
C ASP A 209 -9.35 -9.84 -9.61
N ARG A 210 -9.34 -10.55 -8.48
CA ARG A 210 -8.32 -11.55 -8.08
C ARG A 210 -8.96 -12.87 -7.62
N PRO A 211 -9.85 -13.50 -8.41
CA PRO A 211 -10.56 -14.72 -8.01
C PRO A 211 -9.62 -15.88 -7.68
N ASP A 212 -8.42 -15.88 -8.25
CA ASP A 212 -7.40 -16.89 -8.06
C ASP A 212 -6.37 -16.55 -6.96
N ALA A 213 -6.62 -15.50 -6.17
CA ALA A 213 -5.72 -15.07 -5.09
C ALA A 213 -5.57 -16.11 -3.96
N GLY A 214 -6.45 -17.14 -3.92
CA GLY A 214 -6.41 -18.15 -2.86
C GLY A 214 -6.78 -17.61 -1.48
N LEU A 215 -7.53 -16.50 -1.44
CA LEU A 215 -8.01 -15.85 -0.21
C LEU A 215 -9.47 -16.20 0.05
N VAL A 216 -9.82 -16.36 1.33
CA VAL A 216 -11.19 -16.48 1.83
C VAL A 216 -11.50 -15.37 2.83
N PHE A 217 -12.76 -15.02 2.93
CA PHE A 217 -13.29 -13.91 3.72
C PHE A 217 -14.37 -14.42 4.67
N PRO A 218 -14.01 -15.04 5.81
CA PRO A 218 -14.97 -15.69 6.71
C PRO A 218 -16.00 -14.72 7.33
N GLY A 219 -15.67 -13.45 7.44
CA GLY A 219 -16.47 -12.39 8.08
C GLY A 219 -15.70 -11.67 9.17
N ASN A 220 -16.34 -10.68 9.79
CA ASN A 220 -15.76 -9.88 10.88
C ASN A 220 -14.39 -9.29 10.54
N GLY A 221 -14.20 -8.86 9.28
CA GLY A 221 -12.94 -8.27 8.81
C GLY A 221 -11.82 -9.27 8.51
N LEU A 222 -11.99 -10.57 8.76
CA LEU A 222 -10.94 -11.57 8.65
C LEU A 222 -10.67 -11.96 7.18
N ILE A 223 -9.40 -12.12 6.84
CA ILE A 223 -8.89 -12.62 5.56
C ILE A 223 -7.93 -13.77 5.86
N GLU A 224 -8.19 -14.92 5.26
CA GLU A 224 -7.41 -16.14 5.46
C GLU A 224 -7.01 -16.73 4.10
N LYS A 225 -6.02 -17.61 4.13
CA LYS A 225 -5.64 -18.44 2.99
C LYS A 225 -6.67 -19.57 2.83
N LYS A 226 -6.98 -19.89 1.58
CA LYS A 226 -7.92 -20.96 1.21
C LYS A 226 -7.36 -22.34 1.53
#